data_d51fa63ca4d88f5ee87980541ce092e7
#
_entry.id   d51fa63ca4d88f5ee87980541ce092e7
#
_cell.length_a   1.000
_cell.length_b   1.000
_cell.length_c   1.000
_cell.angle_alpha   90.00
_cell.angle_beta   90.00
_cell.angle_gamma   90.00
#
_symmetry.space_group_name_H-M   'P 1'
#
loop_
_entity.id
_entity.type
_entity.pdbx_description
1 polymer ?
#
loop_
_entity_poly.entity_id
_entity_poly.type
_entity_poly.pdbx_seq_one_letter_code
_entity_poly.pdbx_strand_id
1 'polypeptide(L)'
;VADPVRNPADVVVRAIERGLAGVTELARLGSDILLATLLARLGRTSPGDEATDAERDDHERDDAEPGTVAAQELAPGELIARGLLVGEGRYTRLEAAELAGVTLDGARRLWRALGFPEADDDQRVFTSADVTALRQASALVSADIVDGDALVELARPLGNLMSRLAAAQTNFITEVLGSRIASGLDVDDPQMPQLLAAHALTATGELLPVLELTTLHAWRRHLAAELGRALIPNALGLGADTEPRPATVGFVDITGYTRLSRNVDLTELAGLLDRFESAVLDVVVEHGGRVIKNLGDEILFVIEDPVAAAEAALQLLDVFAADDTLPPVHAGLAFGKVLYRGGDVYGPVVNVAARLSSLAPKETIRIDQAMAAEIRGV
;
A
#
# COMPACT_ATOMS: atom_id res chain seq x y z
N VAL A 1 -14.90 -15.84 51.52
CA VAL A 1 -15.32 -16.47 50.29
C VAL A 1 -14.52 -15.76 49.21
N ALA A 2 -13.46 -16.43 48.73
CA ALA A 2 -12.57 -15.92 47.72
C ALA A 2 -13.27 -16.05 46.34
N ASP A 3 -13.28 -14.95 45.58
CA ASP A 3 -13.77 -14.89 44.23
C ASP A 3 -12.93 -15.82 43.33
N PRO A 4 -13.53 -16.64 42.45
CA PRO A 4 -12.77 -17.55 41.61
C PRO A 4 -11.92 -16.75 40.62
N VAL A 5 -10.60 -16.99 40.68
CA VAL A 5 -9.62 -16.43 39.74
C VAL A 5 -10.08 -16.70 38.31
N ARG A 6 -10.53 -15.63 37.62
CA ARG A 6 -10.89 -15.71 36.22
C ARG A 6 -9.67 -16.13 35.41
N ASN A 7 -9.85 -17.21 34.64
CA ASN A 7 -8.82 -17.69 33.72
C ASN A 7 -8.34 -16.56 32.79
N PRO A 8 -7.04 -16.24 32.74
CA PRO A 8 -6.52 -15.19 31.85
C PRO A 8 -6.95 -15.36 30.38
N ALA A 9 -7.14 -16.58 29.92
CA ALA A 9 -7.63 -16.88 28.58
C ALA A 9 -9.05 -16.33 28.33
N ASP A 10 -9.96 -16.39 29.34
CA ASP A 10 -11.32 -15.86 29.19
C ASP A 10 -11.35 -14.32 29.13
N VAL A 11 -10.37 -13.66 29.75
CA VAL A 11 -10.23 -12.20 29.69
C VAL A 11 -9.74 -11.78 28.33
N VAL A 12 -8.78 -12.51 27.76
CA VAL A 12 -8.23 -12.25 26.40
C VAL A 12 -9.29 -12.51 25.35
N VAL A 13 -10.03 -13.61 25.40
CA VAL A 13 -11.12 -13.91 24.45
C VAL A 13 -12.18 -12.81 24.46
N ARG A 14 -12.63 -12.36 25.64
CA ARG A 14 -13.60 -11.24 25.73
C ARG A 14 -13.06 -9.88 25.32
N ALA A 15 -11.75 -9.66 25.43
CA ALA A 15 -11.11 -8.44 24.92
C ALA A 15 -11.04 -8.47 23.39
N ILE A 16 -10.70 -9.63 22.82
CA ILE A 16 -10.70 -9.86 21.36
C ILE A 16 -12.12 -9.74 20.80
N GLU A 17 -13.13 -10.34 21.44
CA GLU A 17 -14.53 -10.25 21.02
C GLU A 17 -15.03 -8.79 21.05
N ARG A 18 -14.67 -8.00 22.08
CA ARG A 18 -15.01 -6.57 22.15
C ARG A 18 -14.26 -5.73 21.12
N GLY A 19 -12.98 -6.02 20.89
CA GLY A 19 -12.19 -5.39 19.84
C GLY A 19 -12.72 -5.69 18.45
N LEU A 20 -13.09 -6.95 18.17
CA LEU A 20 -13.69 -7.38 16.90
C LEU A 20 -15.09 -6.77 16.69
N ALA A 21 -15.90 -6.61 17.75
CA ALA A 21 -17.20 -5.94 17.65
C ALA A 21 -17.02 -4.46 17.27
N GLY A 22 -16.05 -3.76 17.87
CA GLY A 22 -15.72 -2.37 17.53
C GLY A 22 -15.18 -2.22 16.11
N VAL A 23 -14.29 -3.14 15.67
CA VAL A 23 -13.75 -3.18 14.30
C VAL A 23 -14.85 -3.51 13.28
N THR A 24 -15.80 -4.38 13.62
CA THR A 24 -16.93 -4.73 12.76
C THR A 24 -17.91 -3.55 12.62
N GLU A 25 -18.12 -2.79 13.67
CA GLU A 25 -18.94 -1.56 13.68
C GLU A 25 -18.27 -0.45 12.84
N LEU A 26 -16.96 -0.23 13.00
CA LEU A 26 -16.17 0.70 12.18
C LEU A 26 -16.08 0.28 10.71
N ALA A 27 -15.99 -1.02 10.45
CA ALA A 27 -16.02 -1.56 9.08
C ALA A 27 -17.40 -1.43 8.43
N ARG A 28 -18.49 -1.55 9.19
CA ARG A 28 -19.86 -1.28 8.72
C ARG A 28 -20.05 0.20 8.40
N LEU A 29 -19.63 1.11 9.28
CA LEU A 29 -19.70 2.55 9.04
C LEU A 29 -18.89 2.97 7.81
N GLY A 30 -17.70 2.40 7.61
CA GLY A 30 -16.90 2.61 6.40
C GLY A 30 -17.56 2.03 5.14
N SER A 31 -18.18 0.86 5.23
CA SER A 31 -18.90 0.22 4.11
C SER A 31 -20.19 0.96 3.77
N ASP A 32 -20.90 1.48 4.75
CA ASP A 32 -22.13 2.25 4.54
C ASP A 32 -21.84 3.61 3.91
N ILE A 33 -20.75 4.27 4.27
CA ILE A 33 -20.30 5.51 3.64
C ILE A 33 -19.85 5.26 2.19
N LEU A 34 -19.11 4.18 1.93
CA LEU A 34 -18.72 3.77 0.58
C LEU A 34 -19.94 3.39 -0.27
N LEU A 35 -20.88 2.62 0.29
CA LEU A 35 -22.10 2.22 -0.40
C LEU A 35 -23.01 3.43 -0.68
N ALA A 36 -23.17 4.34 0.28
CA ALA A 36 -23.92 5.57 0.11
C ALA A 36 -23.29 6.48 -0.94
N THR A 37 -21.96 6.58 -0.98
CA THR A 37 -21.22 7.34 -2.00
C THR A 37 -21.37 6.70 -3.38
N LEU A 38 -21.33 5.37 -3.47
CA LEU A 38 -21.51 4.62 -4.71
C LEU A 38 -22.95 4.75 -5.24
N LEU A 39 -23.95 4.63 -4.36
CA LEU A 39 -25.37 4.78 -4.71
C LEU A 39 -25.70 6.22 -5.11
N ALA A 40 -25.09 7.22 -4.46
CA ALA A 40 -25.25 8.62 -4.85
C ALA A 40 -24.61 8.94 -6.22
N ARG A 41 -23.56 8.22 -6.61
CA ARG A 41 -22.97 8.32 -7.96
C ARG A 41 -23.78 7.58 -9.02
N LEU A 42 -24.30 6.39 -8.72
CA LEU A 42 -25.13 5.58 -9.62
C LEU A 42 -26.53 6.18 -9.84
N GLY A 43 -27.07 6.94 -8.87
CA GLY A 43 -28.37 7.59 -8.97
C GLY A 43 -28.41 8.85 -9.85
N ARG A 44 -27.29 9.27 -10.45
CA ARG A 44 -27.22 10.47 -11.32
C ARG A 44 -27.33 10.20 -12.82
N THR A 45 -27.68 9.00 -13.24
CA THR A 45 -27.93 8.70 -14.65
C THR A 45 -29.37 8.25 -14.85
N SER A 46 -30.29 9.19 -14.90
CA SER A 46 -31.56 9.05 -15.65
C SER A 46 -32.04 10.44 -16.07
N PRO A 47 -32.21 10.67 -17.36
CA PRO A 47 -32.87 11.86 -17.86
C PRO A 47 -34.38 11.60 -18.00
N GLY A 48 -35.19 12.52 -17.51
CA GLY A 48 -36.58 12.69 -17.91
C GLY A 48 -37.60 12.26 -16.86
N ASP A 49 -38.19 13.25 -16.25
CA ASP A 49 -39.64 13.38 -16.30
C ASP A 49 -40.08 14.78 -15.88
N GLU A 50 -41.17 15.17 -16.50
CA GLU A 50 -41.76 16.46 -16.73
C GLU A 50 -42.27 17.22 -15.50
N ALA A 51 -42.42 18.49 -15.75
CA ALA A 51 -43.03 19.55 -14.95
C ALA A 51 -44.41 19.24 -14.35
N THR A 52 -44.67 19.78 -13.15
CA THR A 52 -45.95 20.36 -12.81
C THR A 52 -45.76 21.63 -11.96
N ASP A 53 -46.39 22.68 -12.48
CA ASP A 53 -46.62 23.97 -11.85
C ASP A 53 -47.33 23.87 -10.50
N ALA A 54 -46.91 24.70 -9.55
CA ALA A 54 -47.83 25.46 -8.68
C ALA A 54 -47.10 26.48 -7.78
N GLU A 55 -47.43 27.70 -8.04
CA GLU A 55 -47.70 28.83 -7.12
C GLU A 55 -46.57 29.53 -6.36
N ARG A 56 -46.46 30.78 -6.78
CA ARG A 56 -45.82 31.99 -6.25
C ARG A 56 -45.96 32.17 -4.75
N ASP A 57 -44.88 32.63 -4.14
CA ASP A 57 -45.02 33.74 -3.17
C ASP A 57 -43.75 34.62 -3.22
N ASP A 58 -44.00 35.92 -3.40
CA ASP A 58 -43.03 37.02 -3.51
C ASP A 58 -42.36 37.29 -2.15
N HIS A 59 -41.02 37.25 -2.13
CA HIS A 59 -40.27 38.08 -1.20
C HIS A 59 -38.96 38.59 -1.87
N GLU A 60 -38.98 39.85 -2.23
CA GLU A 60 -37.80 40.64 -2.56
C GLU A 60 -36.70 40.50 -1.51
N ARG A 61 -35.54 40.10 -1.89
CA ARG A 61 -34.26 40.36 -1.20
C ARG A 61 -33.15 40.55 -2.22
N ASP A 62 -32.66 41.77 -2.24
CA ASP A 62 -31.34 42.27 -2.64
C ASP A 62 -30.45 41.32 -3.46
N ASP A 63 -30.36 41.59 -4.74
CA ASP A 63 -29.41 41.05 -5.69
C ASP A 63 -28.02 41.66 -5.44
N ALA A 64 -27.22 40.96 -4.63
CA ALA A 64 -25.77 41.03 -4.78
C ALA A 64 -25.37 39.88 -5.71
N GLU A 65 -25.12 40.16 -6.98
CA GLU A 65 -24.51 39.22 -7.91
C GLU A 65 -23.22 38.67 -7.31
N PRO A 66 -23.09 37.30 -7.13
CA PRO A 66 -21.79 36.72 -6.86
C PRO A 66 -20.97 36.91 -8.12
N GLY A 67 -19.91 37.73 -8.02
CA GLY A 67 -18.95 37.95 -9.09
C GLY A 67 -18.57 36.62 -9.71
N THR A 68 -18.77 36.53 -11.01
CA THR A 68 -18.34 35.44 -11.87
C THR A 68 -16.80 35.38 -11.77
N VAL A 69 -16.30 34.56 -10.83
CA VAL A 69 -14.90 34.16 -10.81
C VAL A 69 -14.71 33.42 -12.13
N ALA A 70 -13.99 34.02 -13.05
CA ALA A 70 -13.60 33.41 -14.31
C ALA A 70 -13.12 31.98 -13.98
N ALA A 71 -13.74 30.99 -14.63
CA ALA A 71 -13.31 29.61 -14.52
C ALA A 71 -11.87 29.58 -15.01
N GLN A 72 -10.92 29.65 -14.09
CA GLN A 72 -9.52 29.39 -14.38
C GLN A 72 -9.49 27.96 -14.94
N GLU A 73 -9.08 27.82 -16.20
CA GLU A 73 -8.84 26.50 -16.79
C GLU A 73 -7.80 25.80 -15.92
N LEU A 74 -8.28 24.85 -15.11
CA LEU A 74 -7.43 24.06 -14.25
C LEU A 74 -6.51 23.21 -15.12
N ALA A 75 -5.25 23.12 -14.73
CA ALA A 75 -4.33 22.21 -15.39
C ALA A 75 -4.89 20.76 -15.34
N PRO A 76 -4.69 19.95 -16.39
CA PRO A 76 -5.22 18.57 -16.45
C PRO A 76 -4.93 17.73 -15.20
N GLY A 77 -3.75 17.90 -14.61
CA GLY A 77 -3.37 17.21 -13.36
C GLY A 77 -4.19 17.65 -12.14
N GLU A 78 -4.61 18.91 -12.06
CA GLU A 78 -5.48 19.39 -10.98
C GLU A 78 -6.90 18.85 -11.09
N LEU A 79 -7.41 18.69 -12.31
CA LEU A 79 -8.71 18.04 -12.56
C LEU A 79 -8.71 16.58 -12.10
N ILE A 80 -7.65 15.83 -12.40
CA ILE A 80 -7.49 14.44 -11.97
C ILE A 80 -7.36 14.38 -10.44
N ALA A 81 -6.53 15.23 -9.83
CA ALA A 81 -6.37 15.27 -8.38
C ALA A 81 -7.70 15.55 -7.65
N ARG A 82 -8.48 16.52 -8.14
CA ARG A 82 -9.84 16.82 -7.60
C ARG A 82 -10.81 15.65 -7.77
N GLY A 83 -10.69 14.88 -8.85
CA GLY A 83 -11.50 13.70 -9.08
C GLY A 83 -11.16 12.51 -8.15
N LEU A 84 -9.89 12.40 -7.76
CA LEU A 84 -9.40 11.34 -6.87
C LEU A 84 -9.63 11.63 -5.39
N LEU A 85 -9.46 12.89 -4.98
CA LEU A 85 -9.66 13.29 -3.59
C LEU A 85 -11.17 13.31 -3.27
N VAL A 86 -11.54 12.73 -2.14
CA VAL A 86 -12.93 12.72 -1.66
C VAL A 86 -13.28 14.11 -1.13
N GLY A 87 -13.87 14.94 -2.00
CA GLY A 87 -14.27 16.30 -1.71
C GLY A 87 -13.31 17.36 -2.29
N GLU A 88 -13.75 18.61 -2.25
CA GLU A 88 -12.93 19.75 -2.67
C GLU A 88 -11.98 20.18 -1.56
N GLY A 89 -10.81 20.67 -1.92
CA GLY A 89 -9.89 21.34 -1.00
C GLY A 89 -10.52 22.62 -0.47
N ARG A 90 -11.00 22.58 0.77
CA ARG A 90 -11.77 23.67 1.41
C ARG A 90 -11.04 24.32 2.54
N TYR A 91 -10.08 23.61 3.12
CA TYR A 91 -9.43 24.03 4.35
C TYR A 91 -7.95 24.32 4.10
N THR A 92 -7.46 25.32 4.78
CA THR A 92 -6.02 25.51 4.97
C THR A 92 -5.51 24.48 5.97
N ARG A 93 -4.21 24.34 6.08
CA ARG A 93 -3.57 23.46 7.05
C ARG A 93 -3.97 23.77 8.48
N LEU A 94 -4.04 25.06 8.83
CA LEU A 94 -4.45 25.52 10.16
C LEU A 94 -5.91 25.18 10.44
N GLU A 95 -6.82 25.52 9.53
CA GLU A 95 -8.25 25.22 9.66
C GLU A 95 -8.50 23.71 9.80
N ALA A 96 -7.80 22.88 9.03
CA ALA A 96 -7.93 21.42 9.14
C ALA A 96 -7.48 20.89 10.50
N ALA A 97 -6.37 21.40 11.05
CA ALA A 97 -5.89 21.02 12.37
C ALA A 97 -6.87 21.47 13.47
N GLU A 98 -7.35 22.70 13.43
CA GLU A 98 -8.34 23.24 14.38
C GLU A 98 -9.64 22.44 14.36
N LEU A 99 -10.20 22.18 13.18
CA LEU A 99 -11.42 21.37 13.01
C LEU A 99 -11.25 19.91 13.51
N ALA A 100 -10.05 19.37 13.41
CA ALA A 100 -9.74 18.04 13.93
C ALA A 100 -9.44 18.03 15.43
N GLY A 101 -9.27 19.20 16.06
CA GLY A 101 -8.95 19.31 17.48
C GLY A 101 -7.49 18.92 17.82
N VAL A 102 -6.56 19.14 16.86
CA VAL A 102 -5.13 18.85 17.05
C VAL A 102 -4.30 20.12 16.91
N THR A 103 -3.10 20.10 17.46
CA THR A 103 -2.15 21.21 17.24
C THR A 103 -1.64 21.18 15.80
N LEU A 104 -1.37 22.35 15.23
CA LEU A 104 -0.81 22.47 13.88
C LEU A 104 0.51 21.68 13.75
N ASP A 105 1.36 21.69 14.79
CA ASP A 105 2.61 20.94 14.79
C ASP A 105 2.37 19.43 14.77
N GLY A 106 1.42 18.93 15.54
CA GLY A 106 1.01 17.52 15.53
C GLY A 106 0.50 17.08 14.16
N ALA A 107 -0.37 17.88 13.54
CA ALA A 107 -0.86 17.63 12.19
C ALA A 107 0.28 17.63 11.15
N ARG A 108 1.19 18.61 11.20
CA ARG A 108 2.38 18.68 10.32
C ARG A 108 3.27 17.44 10.47
N ARG A 109 3.53 17.00 11.69
CA ARG A 109 4.35 15.79 11.95
C ARG A 109 3.72 14.56 11.32
N LEU A 110 2.40 14.40 11.43
CA LEU A 110 1.68 13.26 10.86
C LEU A 110 1.67 13.31 9.33
N TRP A 111 1.34 14.46 8.72
CA TRP A 111 1.33 14.62 7.27
C TRP A 111 2.71 14.39 6.63
N ARG A 112 3.78 14.91 7.26
CA ARG A 112 5.15 14.63 6.81
C ARG A 112 5.51 13.15 6.93
N ALA A 113 5.06 12.49 8.00
CA ALA A 113 5.28 11.07 8.18
C ALA A 113 4.54 10.24 7.11
N LEU A 114 3.35 10.67 6.70
CA LEU A 114 2.60 10.08 5.58
C LEU A 114 3.18 10.43 4.21
N GLY A 115 4.17 11.33 4.13
CA GLY A 115 4.81 11.71 2.87
C GLY A 115 3.95 12.65 2.00
N PHE A 116 2.97 13.35 2.59
CA PHE A 116 2.18 14.32 1.85
C PHE A 116 3.00 15.54 1.49
N PRO A 117 2.80 16.13 0.27
CA PRO A 117 3.45 17.36 -0.12
C PRO A 117 3.17 18.49 0.86
N GLU A 118 4.16 19.35 1.08
CA GLU A 118 3.93 20.57 1.85
C GLU A 118 3.09 21.54 1.01
N ALA A 119 2.00 22.03 1.60
CA ALA A 119 1.19 23.10 1.05
C ALA A 119 1.57 24.43 1.72
N ASP A 120 1.43 25.56 1.04
CA ASP A 120 1.58 26.87 1.65
C ASP A 120 0.49 27.12 2.69
N ASP A 121 0.74 28.01 3.66
CA ASP A 121 -0.17 28.19 4.79
C ASP A 121 -1.54 28.76 4.41
N ASP A 122 -1.66 29.43 3.26
CA ASP A 122 -2.87 30.00 2.70
C ASP A 122 -3.58 29.09 1.67
N GLN A 123 -2.92 28.01 1.24
CA GLN A 123 -3.49 27.08 0.28
C GLN A 123 -4.62 26.25 0.89
N ARG A 124 -5.77 26.21 0.21
CA ARG A 124 -6.94 25.42 0.57
C ARG A 124 -6.94 24.09 -0.17
N VAL A 125 -6.11 23.16 0.29
CA VAL A 125 -5.93 21.85 -0.34
C VAL A 125 -6.50 20.69 0.50
N PHE A 126 -6.77 20.93 1.79
CA PHE A 126 -7.29 19.90 2.68
C PHE A 126 -8.80 19.73 2.55
N THR A 127 -9.24 18.48 2.54
CA THR A 127 -10.63 18.07 2.37
C THR A 127 -11.29 17.75 3.72
N SER A 128 -12.59 17.53 3.73
CA SER A 128 -13.29 17.00 4.91
C SER A 128 -12.84 15.59 5.30
N ALA A 129 -12.32 14.81 4.35
CA ALA A 129 -11.75 13.50 4.61
C ALA A 129 -10.43 13.62 5.40
N ASP A 130 -9.59 14.60 5.08
CA ASP A 130 -8.36 14.88 5.83
C ASP A 130 -8.65 15.27 7.27
N VAL A 131 -9.64 16.15 7.47
CA VAL A 131 -10.10 16.53 8.82
C VAL A 131 -10.60 15.32 9.59
N THR A 132 -11.36 14.44 8.93
CA THR A 132 -11.89 13.22 9.55
C THR A 132 -10.78 12.26 9.94
N ALA A 133 -9.80 12.05 9.07
CA ALA A 133 -8.64 11.19 9.34
C ALA A 133 -7.82 11.72 10.52
N LEU A 134 -7.52 13.02 10.57
CA LEU A 134 -6.85 13.65 11.70
C LEU A 134 -7.64 13.49 13.01
N ARG A 135 -8.95 13.69 12.96
CA ARG A 135 -9.82 13.55 14.15
C ARG A 135 -9.82 12.11 14.68
N GLN A 136 -9.89 11.12 13.79
CA GLN A 136 -9.82 9.70 14.18
C GLN A 136 -8.46 9.37 14.80
N ALA A 137 -7.36 9.84 14.20
CA ALA A 137 -6.02 9.67 14.75
C ALA A 137 -5.90 10.32 16.15
N SER A 138 -6.39 11.55 16.31
CA SER A 138 -6.41 12.27 17.60
C SER A 138 -7.26 11.55 18.65
N ALA A 139 -8.39 10.96 18.26
CA ALA A 139 -9.24 10.22 19.18
C ALA A 139 -8.53 8.99 19.78
N LEU A 140 -7.71 8.29 19.00
CA LEU A 140 -6.91 7.16 19.51
C LEU A 140 -5.89 7.61 20.55
N VAL A 141 -5.25 8.76 20.33
CA VAL A 141 -4.29 9.34 21.29
C VAL A 141 -5.01 9.83 22.54
N SER A 142 -6.15 10.52 22.38
CA SER A 142 -6.95 11.04 23.50
C SER A 142 -7.56 9.94 24.37
N ALA A 143 -7.83 8.77 23.79
CA ALA A 143 -8.31 7.60 24.49
C ALA A 143 -7.20 6.74 25.12
N ASP A 144 -5.94 7.21 25.07
CA ASP A 144 -4.75 6.50 25.59
C ASP A 144 -4.58 5.08 25.01
N ILE A 145 -5.09 4.89 23.77
CA ILE A 145 -4.94 3.61 23.02
C ILE A 145 -3.57 3.55 22.35
N VAL A 146 -3.08 4.69 21.84
CA VAL A 146 -1.80 4.81 21.12
C VAL A 146 -1.12 6.11 21.55
N ASP A 147 0.18 6.05 21.82
CA ASP A 147 0.99 7.26 21.99
C ASP A 147 1.16 8.01 20.66
N GLY A 148 1.20 9.35 20.71
CA GLY A 148 1.31 10.20 19.53
C GLY A 148 2.60 9.95 18.72
N ASP A 149 3.71 9.62 19.38
CA ASP A 149 4.96 9.29 18.69
C ASP A 149 4.88 7.93 18.01
N ALA A 150 4.25 6.93 18.63
CA ALA A 150 3.97 5.62 18.01
C ALA A 150 3.09 5.75 16.77
N LEU A 151 2.09 6.66 16.78
CA LEU A 151 1.26 6.94 15.62
C LEU A 151 2.09 7.51 14.45
N VAL A 152 3.01 8.43 14.74
CA VAL A 152 3.93 9.00 13.74
C VAL A 152 4.91 7.94 13.22
N GLU A 153 5.38 7.04 14.09
CA GLU A 153 6.24 5.91 13.68
C GLU A 153 5.51 4.96 12.73
N LEU A 154 4.24 4.66 12.98
CA LEU A 154 3.40 3.85 12.09
C LEU A 154 3.10 4.57 10.75
N ALA A 155 2.90 5.88 10.79
CA ALA A 155 2.57 6.67 9.59
C ALA A 155 3.70 6.66 8.55
N ARG A 156 4.98 6.61 8.97
CA ARG A 156 6.12 6.63 8.04
C ARG A 156 6.16 5.44 7.07
N PRO A 157 6.16 4.17 7.54
CA PRO A 157 6.12 3.02 6.63
C PRO A 157 4.84 3.01 5.81
N LEU A 158 3.69 3.42 6.39
CA LEU A 158 2.43 3.52 5.68
C LEU A 158 2.55 4.50 4.50
N GLY A 159 3.06 5.71 4.73
CA GLY A 159 3.24 6.72 3.69
C GLY A 159 4.15 6.23 2.56
N ASN A 160 5.28 5.62 2.89
CA ASN A 160 6.20 5.07 1.90
C ASN A 160 5.57 3.95 1.05
N LEU A 161 4.86 3.02 1.69
CA LEU A 161 4.19 1.92 0.98
C LEU A 161 3.05 2.43 0.10
N MET A 162 2.24 3.37 0.59
CA MET A 162 1.15 3.98 -0.17
C MET A 162 1.67 4.81 -1.35
N SER A 163 2.76 5.55 -1.20
CA SER A 163 3.38 6.28 -2.30
C SER A 163 3.85 5.35 -3.43
N ARG A 164 4.49 4.24 -3.08
CA ARG A 164 4.92 3.22 -4.07
C ARG A 164 3.73 2.54 -4.73
N LEU A 165 2.71 2.18 -3.96
CA LEU A 165 1.47 1.60 -4.49
C LEU A 165 0.77 2.57 -5.45
N ALA A 166 0.64 3.85 -5.08
CA ALA A 166 0.06 4.87 -5.94
C ALA A 166 0.84 5.03 -7.25
N ALA A 167 2.18 5.00 -7.20
CA ALA A 167 3.00 5.04 -8.40
C ALA A 167 2.75 3.82 -9.32
N ALA A 168 2.70 2.61 -8.76
CA ALA A 168 2.40 1.39 -9.52
C ALA A 168 0.99 1.43 -10.14
N GLN A 169 -0.02 1.88 -9.38
CA GLN A 169 -1.38 2.04 -9.89
C GLN A 169 -1.47 3.13 -10.96
N THR A 170 -0.70 4.22 -10.85
CA THR A 170 -0.61 5.26 -11.88
C THR A 170 -0.04 4.71 -13.18
N ASN A 171 1.02 3.91 -13.11
CA ASN A 171 1.60 3.25 -14.28
C ASN A 171 0.57 2.34 -14.97
N PHE A 172 -0.15 1.51 -14.20
CA PHE A 172 -1.21 0.66 -14.72
C PHE A 172 -2.34 1.47 -15.39
N ILE A 173 -2.84 2.53 -14.74
CA ILE A 173 -3.86 3.41 -15.31
C ILE A 173 -3.35 4.04 -16.62
N THR A 174 -2.10 4.48 -16.67
CA THR A 174 -1.49 5.13 -17.83
C THR A 174 -1.35 4.13 -19.00
N GLU A 175 -0.99 2.88 -18.72
CA GLU A 175 -0.91 1.81 -19.73
C GLU A 175 -2.28 1.49 -20.31
N VAL A 176 -3.30 1.30 -19.47
CA VAL A 176 -4.69 1.08 -19.89
C VAL A 176 -5.21 2.26 -20.73
N LEU A 177 -4.90 3.48 -20.32
CA LEU A 177 -5.23 4.70 -21.08
C LEU A 177 -4.51 4.73 -22.41
N GLY A 178 -3.20 4.49 -22.45
CA GLY A 178 -2.39 4.49 -23.66
C GLY A 178 -2.94 3.50 -24.70
N SER A 179 -3.33 2.31 -24.29
CA SER A 179 -3.91 1.30 -25.17
C SER A 179 -5.28 1.71 -25.73
N ARG A 180 -6.11 2.43 -24.97
CA ARG A 180 -7.41 2.97 -25.42
C ARG A 180 -7.24 4.15 -26.37
N ILE A 181 -6.24 5.01 -26.14
CA ILE A 181 -5.97 6.23 -26.92
C ILE A 181 -5.35 5.87 -28.28
N ALA A 182 -4.42 4.90 -28.33
CA ALA A 182 -3.77 4.46 -29.55
C ALA A 182 -4.75 3.93 -30.61
N SER A 183 -5.98 3.63 -30.23
CA SER A 183 -7.02 3.08 -31.12
C SER A 183 -7.92 4.13 -31.79
N GLY A 184 -7.76 5.45 -31.57
CA GLY A 184 -8.73 6.36 -32.16
C GLY A 184 -8.56 7.88 -32.00
N LEU A 185 -7.47 8.38 -31.47
CA LEU A 185 -7.28 9.84 -31.29
C LEU A 185 -6.25 10.40 -32.30
N ASP A 186 -6.58 11.55 -32.87
CA ASP A 186 -5.66 12.33 -33.71
C ASP A 186 -4.71 13.14 -32.82
N VAL A 187 -3.43 12.81 -32.88
CA VAL A 187 -2.38 13.40 -32.02
C VAL A 187 -2.17 14.89 -32.31
N ASP A 188 -2.58 15.36 -33.50
CA ASP A 188 -2.42 16.76 -33.94
C ASP A 188 -3.64 17.65 -33.60
N ASP A 189 -4.67 17.11 -32.91
CA ASP A 189 -5.84 17.88 -32.47
C ASP A 189 -5.44 18.92 -31.38
N PRO A 190 -5.71 20.22 -31.57
CA PRO A 190 -5.44 21.25 -30.56
C PRO A 190 -6.14 21.03 -29.22
N GLN A 191 -7.23 20.25 -29.19
CA GLN A 191 -7.97 19.89 -27.98
C GLN A 191 -7.44 18.59 -27.31
N MET A 192 -6.39 18.01 -27.85
CA MET A 192 -5.82 16.75 -27.36
C MET A 192 -5.55 16.75 -25.83
N PRO A 193 -4.95 17.79 -25.22
CA PRO A 193 -4.72 17.80 -23.76
C PRO A 193 -6.01 17.68 -22.94
N GLN A 194 -7.09 18.34 -23.37
CA GLN A 194 -8.39 18.30 -22.69
C GLN A 194 -9.09 16.94 -22.90
N LEU A 195 -8.99 16.38 -24.10
CA LEU A 195 -9.50 15.03 -24.41
C LEU A 195 -8.76 13.96 -23.60
N LEU A 196 -7.44 14.05 -23.49
CA LEU A 196 -6.62 13.16 -22.67
C LEU A 196 -7.02 13.26 -21.19
N ALA A 197 -7.19 14.47 -20.66
CA ALA A 197 -7.63 14.67 -19.28
C ALA A 197 -9.03 14.09 -19.03
N ALA A 198 -9.97 14.26 -19.95
CA ALA A 198 -11.30 13.69 -19.84
C ALA A 198 -11.30 12.16 -19.87
N HIS A 199 -10.50 11.57 -20.79
CA HIS A 199 -10.33 10.11 -20.85
C HIS A 199 -9.63 9.58 -19.59
N ALA A 200 -8.60 10.27 -19.09
CA ALA A 200 -7.92 9.89 -17.86
C ALA A 200 -8.88 9.92 -16.66
N LEU A 201 -9.69 10.96 -16.55
CA LEU A 201 -10.69 11.08 -15.47
C LEU A 201 -11.74 9.97 -15.55
N THR A 202 -12.22 9.65 -16.77
CA THR A 202 -13.19 8.57 -16.99
C THR A 202 -12.58 7.21 -16.63
N ALA A 203 -11.40 6.89 -17.15
CA ALA A 203 -10.73 5.62 -16.85
C ALA A 203 -10.38 5.50 -15.36
N THR A 204 -9.93 6.58 -14.74
CA THR A 204 -9.68 6.60 -13.29
C THR A 204 -10.98 6.35 -12.52
N GLY A 205 -12.09 6.98 -12.93
CA GLY A 205 -13.40 6.75 -12.30
C GLY A 205 -13.91 5.32 -12.42
N GLU A 206 -13.60 4.63 -13.52
CA GLU A 206 -13.94 3.21 -13.72
C GLU A 206 -13.02 2.27 -12.92
N LEU A 207 -11.72 2.56 -12.89
CA LEU A 207 -10.72 1.70 -12.27
C LEU A 207 -10.58 1.90 -10.76
N LEU A 208 -10.77 3.13 -10.28
CA LEU A 208 -10.55 3.48 -8.88
C LEU A 208 -11.33 2.60 -7.89
N PRO A 209 -12.63 2.31 -8.07
CA PRO A 209 -13.36 1.46 -7.13
C PRO A 209 -12.78 0.04 -7.05
N VAL A 210 -12.28 -0.49 -8.18
CA VAL A 210 -11.65 -1.82 -8.23
C VAL A 210 -10.31 -1.79 -7.52
N LEU A 211 -9.49 -0.76 -7.75
CA LEU A 211 -8.20 -0.58 -7.10
C LEU A 211 -8.35 -0.40 -5.59
N GLU A 212 -9.31 0.40 -5.14
CA GLU A 212 -9.62 0.58 -3.72
C GLU A 212 -10.03 -0.73 -3.06
N LEU A 213 -10.98 -1.45 -3.66
CA LEU A 213 -11.46 -2.73 -3.13
C LEU A 213 -10.34 -3.77 -3.07
N THR A 214 -9.56 -3.90 -4.13
CA THR A 214 -8.45 -4.86 -4.22
C THR A 214 -7.35 -4.51 -3.22
N THR A 215 -6.99 -3.23 -3.10
CA THR A 215 -6.00 -2.75 -2.13
C THR A 215 -6.43 -3.05 -0.71
N LEU A 216 -7.67 -2.71 -0.35
CA LEU A 216 -8.21 -2.96 0.99
C LEU A 216 -8.28 -4.46 1.29
N HIS A 217 -8.69 -5.28 0.31
CA HIS A 217 -8.76 -6.73 0.46
C HIS A 217 -7.36 -7.33 0.67
N ALA A 218 -6.39 -6.97 -0.18
CA ALA A 218 -5.01 -7.44 -0.07
C ALA A 218 -4.40 -7.05 1.27
N TRP A 219 -4.55 -5.79 1.67
CA TRP A 219 -4.09 -5.32 2.98
C TRP A 219 -4.68 -6.12 4.14
N ARG A 220 -6.00 -6.35 4.14
CA ARG A 220 -6.67 -7.15 5.19
C ARG A 220 -6.15 -8.59 5.23
N ARG A 221 -5.90 -9.21 4.08
CA ARG A 221 -5.35 -10.57 4.00
C ARG A 221 -3.94 -10.62 4.60
N HIS A 222 -3.07 -9.69 4.24
CA HIS A 222 -1.72 -9.60 4.79
C HIS A 222 -1.75 -9.31 6.31
N LEU A 223 -2.58 -8.36 6.74
CA LEU A 223 -2.73 -8.03 8.15
C LEU A 223 -3.21 -9.25 8.97
N ALA A 224 -4.19 -9.99 8.49
CA ALA A 224 -4.68 -11.20 9.16
C ALA A 224 -3.58 -12.26 9.27
N ALA A 225 -2.77 -12.45 8.23
CA ALA A 225 -1.65 -13.38 8.25
C ALA A 225 -0.55 -12.94 9.25
N GLU A 226 -0.21 -11.65 9.29
CA GLU A 226 0.78 -11.12 10.25
C GLU A 226 0.27 -11.21 11.70
N LEU A 227 -0.98 -10.82 11.95
CA LEU A 227 -1.58 -10.94 13.29
C LEU A 227 -1.62 -12.41 13.75
N GLY A 228 -1.93 -13.34 12.86
CA GLY A 228 -1.90 -14.78 13.17
C GLY A 228 -0.51 -15.24 13.60
N ARG A 229 0.54 -14.79 12.92
CA ARG A 229 1.94 -15.09 13.29
C ARG A 229 2.39 -14.40 14.57
N ALA A 230 1.94 -13.18 14.81
CA ALA A 230 2.37 -12.39 15.97
C ALA A 230 1.62 -12.75 17.25
N LEU A 231 0.29 -12.89 17.19
CA LEU A 231 -0.54 -13.03 18.40
C LEU A 231 -0.49 -14.42 19.01
N ILE A 232 -0.39 -15.48 18.20
CA ILE A 232 -0.39 -16.85 18.71
C ILE A 232 0.85 -17.12 19.59
N PRO A 233 2.09 -16.84 19.16
CA PRO A 233 3.26 -17.01 20.00
C PRO A 233 3.23 -16.13 21.25
N ASN A 234 2.78 -14.87 21.14
CA ASN A 234 2.71 -13.93 22.27
C ASN A 234 1.65 -14.37 23.30
N ALA A 235 0.48 -14.83 22.85
CA ALA A 235 -0.57 -15.36 23.72
C ALA A 235 -0.14 -16.62 24.48
N LEU A 236 0.77 -17.40 23.90
CA LEU A 236 1.36 -18.59 24.52
C LEU A 236 2.60 -18.29 25.37
N GLY A 237 2.99 -16.99 25.51
CA GLY A 237 4.19 -16.59 26.27
C GLY A 237 5.51 -16.95 25.59
N LEU A 238 5.49 -17.18 24.25
CA LEU A 238 6.66 -17.63 23.48
C LEU A 238 7.48 -16.47 22.88
N GLY A 239 7.27 -15.22 23.34
CA GLY A 239 8.06 -14.05 22.97
C GLY A 239 7.24 -12.86 22.48
N ALA A 240 7.75 -11.63 22.71
CA ALA A 240 7.17 -10.39 22.19
C ALA A 240 7.63 -10.16 20.74
N ASP A 241 6.85 -9.42 19.94
CA ASP A 241 7.15 -9.07 18.52
C ASP A 241 8.46 -8.30 18.33
N THR A 242 9.08 -7.84 19.40
CA THR A 242 10.38 -7.15 19.40
C THR A 242 11.58 -8.09 19.53
N GLU A 243 11.37 -9.40 19.77
CA GLU A 243 12.47 -10.35 19.87
C GLU A 243 12.87 -10.89 18.48
N PRO A 244 14.19 -10.96 18.21
CA PRO A 244 14.68 -11.54 16.97
C PRO A 244 14.28 -13.03 16.86
N ARG A 245 13.64 -13.41 15.75
CA ARG A 245 13.20 -14.78 15.48
C ARG A 245 14.13 -15.45 14.47
N PRO A 246 14.36 -16.77 14.58
CA PRO A 246 15.13 -17.47 13.58
C PRO A 246 14.36 -17.54 12.27
N ALA A 247 15.07 -17.25 11.17
CA ALA A 247 14.55 -17.38 9.82
C ALA A 247 15.71 -17.51 8.83
N THR A 248 15.42 -18.06 7.66
CA THR A 248 16.33 -18.01 6.52
C THR A 248 16.07 -16.74 5.73
N VAL A 249 17.12 -15.96 5.57
CA VAL A 249 17.15 -14.81 4.66
C VAL A 249 17.78 -15.24 3.35
N GLY A 250 17.11 -14.98 2.24
CA GLY A 250 17.60 -15.28 0.90
C GLY A 250 17.68 -14.02 0.04
N PHE A 251 18.72 -13.94 -0.76
CA PHE A 251 18.86 -13.02 -1.87
C PHE A 251 18.97 -13.84 -3.15
N VAL A 252 18.23 -13.48 -4.16
CA VAL A 252 18.33 -14.00 -5.52
C VAL A 252 18.58 -12.85 -6.48
N ASP A 253 19.55 -13.01 -7.38
CA ASP A 253 20.03 -11.94 -8.24
C ASP A 253 20.19 -12.44 -9.70
N ILE A 254 19.88 -11.55 -10.66
CA ILE A 254 20.02 -11.83 -12.09
C ILE A 254 21.48 -11.80 -12.48
N THR A 255 21.98 -12.91 -12.98
CA THR A 255 23.39 -12.99 -13.39
C THR A 255 23.66 -12.10 -14.61
N GLY A 256 24.55 -11.12 -14.42
CA GLY A 256 25.01 -10.26 -15.50
C GLY A 256 24.04 -9.15 -15.91
N TYR A 257 23.11 -8.77 -15.05
CA TYR A 257 22.13 -7.72 -15.27
C TYR A 257 22.72 -6.40 -15.77
N THR A 258 23.82 -5.93 -15.21
CA THR A 258 24.49 -4.69 -15.65
C THR A 258 24.88 -4.72 -17.14
N ARG A 259 25.21 -5.89 -17.68
CA ARG A 259 25.51 -6.06 -19.09
C ARG A 259 24.23 -6.17 -19.92
N LEU A 260 23.23 -6.87 -19.39
CA LEU A 260 21.93 -7.06 -20.00
C LEU A 260 21.22 -5.71 -20.19
N SER A 261 21.10 -4.91 -19.14
CA SER A 261 20.42 -3.61 -19.12
C SER A 261 21.01 -2.56 -20.08
N ARG A 262 22.24 -2.76 -20.54
CA ARG A 262 22.87 -1.90 -21.57
C ARG A 262 22.54 -2.31 -23.00
N ASN A 263 22.02 -3.51 -23.22
CA ASN A 263 21.84 -4.11 -24.53
C ASN A 263 20.38 -4.30 -24.93
N VAL A 264 19.45 -4.12 -24.01
CA VAL A 264 18.01 -4.22 -24.24
C VAL A 264 17.35 -2.84 -24.11
N ASP A 265 16.22 -2.62 -24.76
CA ASP A 265 15.46 -1.38 -24.54
C ASP A 265 14.74 -1.38 -23.20
N LEU A 266 14.25 -0.21 -22.77
CA LEU A 266 13.62 -0.06 -21.45
C LEU A 266 12.32 -0.87 -21.30
N THR A 267 11.58 -1.07 -22.38
CA THR A 267 10.32 -1.84 -22.38
C THR A 267 10.61 -3.32 -22.21
N GLU A 268 11.60 -3.82 -22.95
CA GLU A 268 12.06 -5.20 -22.85
C GLU A 268 12.65 -5.48 -21.46
N LEU A 269 13.44 -4.52 -20.92
CA LEU A 269 14.00 -4.61 -19.56
C LEU A 269 12.89 -4.66 -18.50
N ALA A 270 11.88 -3.81 -18.60
CA ALA A 270 10.73 -3.81 -17.68
C ALA A 270 10.00 -5.16 -17.72
N GLY A 271 9.66 -5.67 -18.91
CA GLY A 271 9.02 -6.97 -19.06
C GLY A 271 9.86 -8.15 -18.54
N LEU A 272 11.18 -8.05 -18.60
CA LEU A 272 12.09 -9.05 -18.03
C LEU A 272 12.06 -8.99 -16.50
N LEU A 273 12.12 -7.80 -15.90
CA LEU A 273 12.03 -7.63 -14.46
C LEU A 273 10.68 -8.11 -13.92
N ASP A 274 9.57 -7.81 -14.60
CA ASP A 274 8.24 -8.28 -14.20
C ASP A 274 8.15 -9.81 -14.17
N ARG A 275 8.71 -10.49 -15.17
CA ARG A 275 8.75 -11.96 -15.18
C ARG A 275 9.66 -12.53 -14.10
N PHE A 276 10.82 -11.91 -13.87
CA PHE A 276 11.73 -12.27 -12.79
C PHE A 276 11.06 -12.14 -11.43
N GLU A 277 10.45 -11.00 -11.14
CA GLU A 277 9.74 -10.73 -9.89
C GLU A 277 8.59 -11.72 -9.67
N SER A 278 7.79 -11.98 -10.72
CA SER A 278 6.67 -12.92 -10.64
C SER A 278 7.15 -14.35 -10.35
N ALA A 279 8.17 -14.82 -11.05
CA ALA A 279 8.71 -16.18 -10.84
C ALA A 279 9.28 -16.36 -9.42
N VAL A 280 9.99 -15.36 -8.92
CA VAL A 280 10.52 -15.41 -7.54
C VAL A 280 9.39 -15.36 -6.51
N LEU A 281 8.39 -14.49 -6.71
CA LEU A 281 7.25 -14.39 -5.80
C LEU A 281 6.50 -15.72 -5.71
N ASP A 282 6.19 -16.34 -6.84
CA ASP A 282 5.45 -17.59 -6.91
C ASP A 282 6.16 -18.70 -6.13
N VAL A 283 7.44 -18.91 -6.39
CA VAL A 283 8.24 -19.94 -5.72
C VAL A 283 8.38 -19.66 -4.22
N VAL A 284 8.67 -18.42 -3.83
CA VAL A 284 8.84 -18.06 -2.41
C VAL A 284 7.53 -18.26 -1.64
N VAL A 285 6.40 -17.88 -2.22
CA VAL A 285 5.07 -18.06 -1.58
C VAL A 285 4.68 -19.53 -1.51
N GLU A 286 4.97 -20.35 -2.52
CA GLU A 286 4.74 -21.79 -2.53
C GLU A 286 5.43 -22.49 -1.35
N HIS A 287 6.64 -22.03 -0.99
CA HIS A 287 7.40 -22.54 0.15
C HIS A 287 7.12 -21.84 1.50
N GLY A 288 5.97 -21.14 1.59
CA GLY A 288 5.54 -20.47 2.82
C GLY A 288 6.35 -19.24 3.19
N GLY A 289 7.16 -18.74 2.27
CA GLY A 289 7.98 -17.54 2.42
C GLY A 289 7.26 -16.25 2.06
N ARG A 290 8.01 -15.17 2.10
CA ARG A 290 7.58 -13.85 1.66
C ARG A 290 8.73 -13.07 1.03
N VAL A 291 8.43 -12.38 -0.04
CA VAL A 291 9.32 -11.35 -0.60
C VAL A 291 9.24 -10.12 0.30
N ILE A 292 10.41 -9.64 0.72
CA ILE A 292 10.54 -8.46 1.57
C ILE A 292 10.63 -7.20 0.71
N LYS A 293 11.52 -7.22 -0.29
CA LYS A 293 11.69 -6.10 -1.22
C LYS A 293 12.46 -6.49 -2.47
N ASN A 294 12.18 -5.76 -3.54
CA ASN A 294 12.92 -5.80 -4.78
C ASN A 294 13.98 -4.69 -4.77
N LEU A 295 15.20 -5.02 -5.15
CA LEU A 295 16.38 -4.14 -5.15
C LEU A 295 16.95 -3.98 -6.57
N GLY A 296 16.07 -3.78 -7.55
CA GLY A 296 16.42 -3.78 -8.97
C GLY A 296 16.46 -5.20 -9.53
N ASP A 297 17.63 -5.72 -9.78
CA ASP A 297 17.86 -7.09 -10.27
C ASP A 297 18.02 -8.14 -9.15
N GLU A 298 17.94 -7.71 -7.90
CA GLU A 298 18.05 -8.58 -6.72
C GLU A 298 16.77 -8.53 -5.89
N ILE A 299 16.33 -9.69 -5.40
CA ILE A 299 15.15 -9.82 -4.53
C ILE A 299 15.57 -10.37 -3.17
N LEU A 300 15.16 -9.67 -2.11
CA LEU A 300 15.28 -10.12 -0.73
C LEU A 300 13.99 -10.84 -0.31
N PHE A 301 14.12 -12.06 0.16
CA PHE A 301 13.01 -12.86 0.69
C PHE A 301 13.36 -13.53 2.03
N VAL A 302 12.34 -14.00 2.73
CA VAL A 302 12.48 -14.72 4.00
C VAL A 302 11.57 -15.94 4.00
N ILE A 303 12.12 -17.08 4.46
CA ILE A 303 11.39 -18.32 4.74
C ILE A 303 11.84 -18.80 6.12
N GLU A 304 10.89 -19.10 7.01
CA GLU A 304 11.24 -19.46 8.40
C GLU A 304 11.94 -20.82 8.46
N ASP A 305 11.45 -21.82 7.70
CA ASP A 305 12.03 -23.16 7.63
C ASP A 305 13.27 -23.17 6.70
N PRO A 306 14.46 -23.55 7.20
CA PRO A 306 15.66 -23.60 6.37
C PRO A 306 15.62 -24.67 5.28
N VAL A 307 14.86 -25.75 5.46
CA VAL A 307 14.71 -26.81 4.44
C VAL A 307 13.84 -26.29 3.30
N ALA A 308 12.68 -25.74 3.61
CA ALA A 308 11.81 -25.11 2.63
C ALA A 308 12.51 -23.97 1.86
N ALA A 309 13.38 -23.20 2.55
CA ALA A 309 14.19 -22.16 1.90
C ALA A 309 15.22 -22.72 0.92
N ALA A 310 15.83 -23.87 1.24
CA ALA A 310 16.75 -24.54 0.33
C ALA A 310 16.00 -25.09 -0.90
N GLU A 311 14.84 -25.71 -0.69
CA GLU A 311 13.98 -26.21 -1.77
C GLU A 311 13.52 -25.07 -2.68
N ALA A 312 13.07 -23.94 -2.13
CA ALA A 312 12.71 -22.76 -2.88
C ALA A 312 13.86 -22.27 -3.75
N ALA A 313 15.06 -22.18 -3.19
CA ALA A 313 16.23 -21.71 -3.93
C ALA A 313 16.62 -22.67 -5.08
N LEU A 314 16.52 -23.98 -4.87
CA LEU A 314 16.74 -24.98 -5.92
C LEU A 314 15.67 -24.86 -7.02
N GLN A 315 14.40 -24.77 -6.64
CA GLN A 315 13.29 -24.61 -7.58
C GLN A 315 13.45 -23.32 -8.40
N LEU A 316 13.93 -22.21 -7.80
CA LEU A 316 14.24 -21.01 -8.55
C LEU A 316 15.27 -21.27 -9.64
N LEU A 317 16.37 -21.96 -9.36
CA LEU A 317 17.36 -22.29 -10.40
C LEU A 317 16.73 -23.14 -11.52
N ASP A 318 15.87 -24.10 -11.19
CA ASP A 318 15.21 -24.95 -12.17
C ASP A 318 14.22 -24.16 -13.04
N VAL A 319 13.40 -23.27 -12.44
CA VAL A 319 12.45 -22.41 -13.16
C VAL A 319 13.18 -21.50 -14.15
N PHE A 320 14.28 -20.87 -13.71
CA PHE A 320 15.07 -19.98 -14.57
C PHE A 320 15.88 -20.72 -15.63
N ALA A 321 16.27 -21.96 -15.37
CA ALA A 321 16.94 -22.79 -16.36
C ALA A 321 15.97 -23.37 -17.42
N ALA A 322 14.69 -23.48 -17.10
CA ALA A 322 13.67 -24.01 -18.00
C ALA A 322 13.10 -22.97 -18.98
N ASP A 323 13.30 -21.69 -18.72
CA ASP A 323 12.78 -20.58 -19.55
C ASP A 323 13.93 -19.81 -20.21
N ASP A 324 14.16 -20.05 -21.50
CA ASP A 324 15.19 -19.38 -22.31
C ASP A 324 15.00 -17.85 -22.41
N THR A 325 13.82 -17.34 -22.05
CA THR A 325 13.52 -15.89 -22.04
C THR A 325 13.94 -15.18 -20.77
N LEU A 326 14.26 -15.95 -19.72
CA LEU A 326 14.73 -15.45 -18.45
C LEU A 326 16.26 -15.60 -18.35
N PRO A 327 16.95 -14.57 -17.82
CA PRO A 327 18.38 -14.69 -17.55
C PRO A 327 18.61 -15.65 -16.38
N PRO A 328 19.74 -16.34 -16.36
CA PRO A 328 20.09 -17.19 -15.23
C PRO A 328 20.25 -16.39 -13.94
N VAL A 329 19.95 -17.02 -12.83
CA VAL A 329 20.06 -16.42 -11.51
C VAL A 329 21.11 -17.11 -10.64
N HIS A 330 21.45 -16.46 -9.54
CA HIS A 330 22.22 -17.04 -8.44
C HIS A 330 21.62 -16.60 -7.11
N ALA A 331 21.89 -17.33 -6.04
CA ALA A 331 21.30 -17.02 -4.74
C ALA A 331 22.29 -17.18 -3.59
N GLY A 332 22.06 -16.41 -2.54
CA GLY A 332 22.76 -16.53 -1.27
C GLY A 332 21.76 -16.62 -0.12
N LEU A 333 21.86 -17.65 0.73
CA LEU A 333 20.96 -17.85 1.85
C LEU A 333 21.74 -17.96 3.16
N ALA A 334 21.20 -17.40 4.22
CA ALA A 334 21.75 -17.52 5.57
C ALA A 334 20.63 -17.70 6.59
N PHE A 335 20.87 -18.56 7.58
CA PHE A 335 19.93 -18.83 8.66
C PHE A 335 20.36 -18.17 9.97
N GLY A 336 19.43 -17.52 10.66
CA GLY A 336 19.72 -16.92 11.95
C GLY A 336 18.62 -15.98 12.43
N LYS A 337 18.90 -15.28 13.54
CA LYS A 337 17.94 -14.37 14.14
C LYS A 337 17.78 -13.09 13.32
N VAL A 338 16.54 -12.75 12.95
CA VAL A 338 16.15 -11.54 12.26
C VAL A 338 15.21 -10.69 13.11
N LEU A 339 15.36 -9.38 13.04
CA LEU A 339 14.44 -8.41 13.60
C LEU A 339 13.53 -7.91 12.48
N TYR A 340 12.22 -8.00 12.67
CA TYR A 340 11.21 -7.44 11.77
C TYR A 340 10.82 -6.04 12.23
N ARG A 341 10.93 -5.04 11.35
CA ARG A 341 10.55 -3.67 11.66
C ARG A 341 10.09 -2.92 10.41
N GLY A 342 8.89 -2.32 10.45
CA GLY A 342 8.37 -1.51 9.36
C GLY A 342 8.19 -2.26 8.03
N GLY A 343 7.97 -3.59 8.08
CA GLY A 343 7.85 -4.45 6.89
C GLY A 343 9.19 -4.93 6.32
N ASP A 344 10.31 -4.53 6.91
CA ASP A 344 11.68 -4.93 6.52
C ASP A 344 12.30 -5.89 7.55
N VAL A 345 13.43 -6.50 7.19
CA VAL A 345 14.19 -7.41 8.03
C VAL A 345 15.60 -6.87 8.30
N TYR A 346 16.04 -7.04 9.54
CA TYR A 346 17.33 -6.53 10.02
C TYR A 346 18.08 -7.61 10.79
N GLY A 347 19.39 -7.58 10.70
CA GLY A 347 20.27 -8.46 11.47
C GLY A 347 21.54 -8.82 10.72
N PRO A 348 22.54 -9.37 11.41
CA PRO A 348 23.79 -9.82 10.78
C PRO A 348 23.55 -10.86 9.67
N VAL A 349 22.53 -11.71 9.83
CA VAL A 349 22.18 -12.76 8.85
C VAL A 349 21.79 -12.16 7.48
N VAL A 350 21.15 -10.99 7.44
CA VAL A 350 20.82 -10.29 6.20
C VAL A 350 22.10 -9.94 5.41
N ASN A 351 23.09 -9.39 6.11
CA ASN A 351 24.38 -9.04 5.49
C ASN A 351 25.15 -10.27 5.02
N VAL A 352 25.04 -11.40 5.76
CA VAL A 352 25.67 -12.67 5.36
C VAL A 352 25.02 -13.20 4.08
N ALA A 353 23.69 -13.24 4.02
CA ALA A 353 22.94 -13.69 2.84
C ALA A 353 23.29 -12.84 1.60
N ALA A 354 23.26 -11.50 1.73
CA ALA A 354 23.62 -10.59 0.64
C ALA A 354 25.06 -10.83 0.14
N ARG A 355 26.00 -11.05 1.06
CA ARG A 355 27.40 -11.35 0.69
C ARG A 355 27.54 -12.72 0.04
N LEU A 356 26.77 -13.72 0.44
CA LEU A 356 26.74 -15.03 -0.18
C LEU A 356 26.19 -14.94 -1.60
N SER A 357 25.10 -14.17 -1.82
CA SER A 357 24.56 -13.89 -3.15
C SER A 357 25.63 -13.26 -4.04
N SER A 358 26.24 -12.16 -3.61
CA SER A 358 27.26 -11.46 -4.41
C SER A 358 28.50 -12.30 -4.74
N LEU A 359 28.76 -13.37 -4.00
CA LEU A 359 29.88 -14.30 -4.24
C LEU A 359 29.45 -15.57 -4.98
N ALA A 360 28.17 -15.80 -5.17
CA ALA A 360 27.66 -17.00 -5.81
C ALA A 360 27.94 -16.96 -7.33
N PRO A 361 28.55 -18.02 -7.91
CA PRO A 361 28.63 -18.15 -9.34
C PRO A 361 27.25 -18.26 -9.99
N LYS A 362 27.17 -18.00 -11.29
CA LYS A 362 26.00 -18.21 -12.12
C LYS A 362 25.38 -19.59 -11.86
N GLU A 363 24.05 -19.65 -11.74
CA GLU A 363 23.30 -20.90 -11.55
C GLU A 363 23.71 -21.70 -10.30
N THR A 364 24.13 -21.00 -9.24
CA THR A 364 24.49 -21.64 -7.99
C THR A 364 23.86 -20.98 -6.78
N ILE A 365 23.75 -21.73 -5.72
CA ILE A 365 23.28 -21.28 -4.41
C ILE A 365 24.45 -21.36 -3.43
N ARG A 366 24.66 -20.30 -2.65
CA ARG A 366 25.55 -20.34 -1.49
C ARG A 366 24.75 -20.21 -0.22
N ILE A 367 25.10 -21.07 0.75
CA ILE A 367 24.49 -21.06 2.07
C ILE A 367 25.55 -20.84 3.15
N ASP A 368 25.15 -20.31 4.30
CA ASP A 368 26.04 -20.19 5.45
C ASP A 368 26.15 -21.50 6.23
N GLN A 369 27.05 -21.52 7.21
CA GLN A 369 27.28 -22.71 8.03
C GLN A 369 26.08 -23.05 8.94
N ALA A 370 25.36 -22.04 9.41
CA ALA A 370 24.19 -22.25 10.27
C ALA A 370 23.07 -22.94 9.48
N MET A 371 22.74 -22.45 8.29
CA MET A 371 21.78 -23.10 7.40
C MET A 371 22.21 -24.54 7.02
N ALA A 372 23.51 -24.73 6.71
CA ALA A 372 24.03 -26.06 6.39
C ALA A 372 23.91 -27.04 7.55
N ALA A 373 23.95 -26.58 8.79
CA ALA A 373 23.74 -27.41 9.97
C ALA A 373 22.28 -27.86 10.13
N GLU A 374 21.34 -26.93 9.92
CA GLU A 374 19.91 -27.21 9.98
C GLU A 374 19.48 -28.23 8.90
N ILE A 375 19.92 -28.07 7.66
CA ILE A 375 19.57 -28.97 6.56
C ILE A 375 20.14 -30.39 6.75
N ARG A 376 21.33 -30.52 7.36
CA ARG A 376 21.94 -31.86 7.60
C ARG A 376 21.28 -32.62 8.72
N GLY A 377 20.51 -31.98 9.57
CA GLY A 377 19.80 -32.58 10.69
C GLY A 377 18.49 -33.26 10.29
N VAL A 378 18.09 -33.10 9.03
CA VAL A 378 16.91 -33.70 8.42
C VAL A 378 17.35 -34.89 7.55
#